data_eea1d2e8f3f3a8ad25bbd05b95512d93
#
_entry.id   eea1d2e8f3f3a8ad25bbd05b95512d93
#
_cell.length_a   1.000
_cell.length_b   1.000
_cell.length_c   1.000
_cell.angle_alpha   90.00
_cell.angle_beta   90.00
_cell.angle_gamma   90.00
#
_symmetry.space_group_name_H-M   'P 1'
#
loop_
_entity.id
_entity.type
_entity.pdbx_description
1 polymer ?
#
loop_
_entity_poly.entity_id
_entity_poly.type
_entity_poly.pdbx_seq_one_letter_code
_entity_poly.pdbx_strand_id
1 'polypeptide(L)'
;MEINALSWRLDQCIIPILIVPYYSVIGGWVIKYLIEYVKGNSTLLAEDGYFSGFISNGVSTELCFAVFCLITVAIIYAGVRNGIERVSKVMMPILIVLSVIIAVYSVTRPGALAGVKYFLVPNLKNFSWMSVVAAMGQMFYSLSIAMGILITFGSYMKKTTSIEDSTRNVEIFDTAIAIMQPDDHLRLSPSRRIR
;
A
#
# COMPACT_ATOMS: atom_id res chain seq x y z
N MET A 1 -3.57 -19.20 -31.70
CA MET A 1 -4.24 -19.00 -30.40
C MET A 1 -3.37 -19.37 -29.19
N GLU A 2 -2.47 -20.33 -29.30
CA GLU A 2 -1.57 -20.78 -28.19
C GLU A 2 -0.47 -19.78 -27.80
N ILE A 3 0.06 -19.02 -28.76
CA ILE A 3 1.13 -18.05 -28.52
C ILE A 3 0.65 -16.93 -27.57
N ASN A 4 -0.59 -16.51 -27.71
CA ASN A 4 -1.16 -15.48 -26.83
C ASN A 4 -1.36 -15.96 -25.38
N ALA A 5 -1.69 -17.23 -25.18
CA ALA A 5 -1.86 -17.80 -23.86
C ALA A 5 -0.52 -17.96 -23.09
N LEU A 6 0.56 -18.19 -23.81
CA LEU A 6 1.91 -18.29 -23.24
C LEU A 6 2.44 -16.91 -22.83
N SER A 7 2.24 -15.88 -23.66
CA SER A 7 2.67 -14.52 -23.32
C SER A 7 1.95 -14.00 -22.08
N TRP A 8 0.64 -14.18 -21.98
CA TRP A 8 -0.13 -13.82 -20.77
C TRP A 8 0.37 -14.50 -19.49
N ARG A 9 0.78 -15.77 -19.60
CA ARG A 9 1.36 -16.50 -18.45
C ARG A 9 2.74 -15.97 -18.07
N LEU A 10 3.54 -15.60 -19.04
CA LEU A 10 4.87 -15.02 -18.80
C LEU A 10 4.77 -13.63 -18.17
N ASP A 11 3.87 -12.78 -18.66
CA ASP A 11 3.67 -11.45 -18.12
C ASP A 11 3.27 -11.50 -16.64
N GLN A 12 2.38 -12.44 -16.27
CA GLN A 12 1.96 -12.63 -14.87
C GLN A 12 3.07 -13.15 -13.96
N CYS A 13 4.14 -13.74 -14.49
CA CYS A 13 5.31 -14.14 -13.71
C CYS A 13 6.35 -13.01 -13.63
N ILE A 14 6.57 -12.30 -14.74
CA ILE A 14 7.60 -11.25 -14.82
C ILE A 14 7.28 -10.08 -13.92
N ILE A 15 6.01 -9.62 -13.91
CA ILE A 15 5.60 -8.46 -13.12
C ILE A 15 5.88 -8.65 -11.62
N PRO A 16 5.49 -9.75 -10.96
CA PRO A 16 5.85 -9.99 -9.56
C PRO A 16 7.36 -10.04 -9.31
N ILE A 17 8.13 -10.67 -10.23
CA ILE A 17 9.60 -10.75 -10.09
C ILE A 17 10.23 -9.35 -10.06
N LEU A 18 9.71 -8.40 -10.83
CA LEU A 18 10.21 -7.02 -10.84
C LEU A 18 9.71 -6.20 -9.63
N ILE A 19 8.49 -6.47 -9.18
CA ILE A 19 7.87 -5.69 -8.09
C ILE A 19 8.38 -6.12 -6.71
N VAL A 20 8.60 -7.42 -6.47
CA VAL A 20 9.01 -7.94 -5.15
C VAL A 20 10.28 -7.28 -4.60
N PRO A 21 11.38 -7.09 -5.37
CA PRO A 21 12.55 -6.39 -4.87
C PRO A 21 12.25 -4.95 -4.45
N TYR A 22 11.48 -4.22 -5.24
CA TYR A 22 11.07 -2.85 -4.93
C TYR A 22 10.29 -2.77 -3.61
N TYR A 23 9.26 -3.61 -3.44
CA TYR A 23 8.49 -3.67 -2.19
C TYR A 23 9.34 -4.09 -0.99
N SER A 24 10.30 -4.99 -1.19
CA SER A 24 11.18 -5.43 -0.11
C SER A 24 12.10 -4.32 0.37
N VAL A 25 12.58 -3.46 -0.52
CA VAL A 25 13.36 -2.26 -0.15
C VAL A 25 12.50 -1.29 0.66
N ILE A 26 11.29 -0.98 0.19
CA ILE A 26 10.35 -0.12 0.93
C ILE A 26 10.00 -0.73 2.28
N GLY A 27 9.78 -2.05 2.36
CA GLY A 27 9.56 -2.76 3.61
C GLY A 27 10.72 -2.59 4.59
N GLY A 28 11.96 -2.60 4.09
CA GLY A 28 13.15 -2.29 4.89
C GLY A 28 13.13 -0.86 5.46
N TRP A 29 12.70 0.12 4.67
CA TRP A 29 12.55 1.51 5.16
C TRP A 29 11.51 1.62 6.26
N VAL A 30 10.37 0.95 6.10
CA VAL A 30 9.32 0.92 7.13
C VAL A 30 9.84 0.31 8.44
N ILE A 31 10.62 -0.76 8.38
CA ILE A 31 11.26 -1.36 9.56
C ILE A 31 12.18 -0.35 10.24
N LYS A 32 13.01 0.39 9.49
CA LYS A 32 13.87 1.42 10.06
C LYS A 32 13.08 2.47 10.80
N TYR A 33 12.04 3.01 10.20
CA TYR A 33 11.16 4.00 10.83
C TYR A 33 10.49 3.44 12.08
N LEU A 34 10.01 2.21 12.04
CA LEU A 34 9.41 1.55 13.19
C LEU A 34 10.40 1.42 14.36
N ILE A 35 11.64 1.01 14.09
CA ILE A 35 12.69 0.91 15.11
C ILE A 35 12.97 2.27 15.76
N GLU A 36 13.08 3.33 14.99
CA GLU A 36 13.34 4.67 15.52
C GLU A 36 12.15 5.20 16.33
N TYR A 37 10.92 4.93 15.90
CA TYR A 37 9.73 5.25 16.70
C TYR A 37 9.70 4.53 18.04
N VAL A 38 10.02 3.24 18.06
CA VAL A 38 10.09 2.44 19.31
C VAL A 38 11.21 2.95 20.24
N LYS A 39 12.32 3.45 19.69
CA LYS A 39 13.40 4.09 20.47
C LYS A 39 13.05 5.48 21.00
N GLY A 40 11.91 6.05 20.61
CA GLY A 40 11.48 7.38 21.01
C GLY A 40 12.11 8.53 20.24
N ASN A 41 12.79 8.27 19.13
CA ASN A 41 13.47 9.24 18.29
C ASN A 41 12.53 9.92 17.27
N SER A 42 11.30 10.18 17.64
CA SER A 42 10.28 10.74 16.73
C SER A 42 10.64 12.13 16.18
N THR A 43 11.37 12.93 16.94
CA THR A 43 11.85 14.26 16.51
C THR A 43 12.89 14.17 15.41
N LEU A 44 13.79 13.19 15.49
CA LEU A 44 14.83 12.95 14.52
C LEU A 44 14.24 12.49 13.16
N LEU A 45 13.13 11.75 13.20
CA LEU A 45 12.40 11.33 11.98
C LEU A 45 11.70 12.47 11.25
N ALA A 46 11.45 13.58 11.95
CA ALA A 46 10.81 14.77 11.38
C ALA A 46 11.84 15.77 10.79
N GLU A 47 13.14 15.52 10.92
CA GLU A 47 14.17 16.38 10.35
C GLU A 47 14.23 16.25 8.83
N ASP A 48 14.32 17.38 8.16
CA ASP A 48 14.54 17.44 6.71
C ASP A 48 15.92 16.83 6.39
N GLY A 49 15.92 15.75 5.59
CA GLY A 49 17.16 15.06 5.20
C GLY A 49 17.45 13.74 5.92
N TYR A 50 16.73 13.39 7.00
CA TYR A 50 16.91 12.10 7.67
C TYR A 50 16.76 10.91 6.71
N PHE A 51 15.72 10.93 5.89
CA PHE A 51 15.46 9.89 4.89
C PHE A 51 16.58 9.81 3.85
N SER A 52 17.03 10.95 3.34
CA SER A 52 18.14 11.01 2.37
C SER A 52 19.45 10.48 2.97
N GLY A 53 19.74 10.82 4.22
CA GLY A 53 20.89 10.29 4.95
C GLY A 53 20.82 8.78 5.18
N PHE A 54 19.63 8.27 5.50
CA PHE A 54 19.42 6.83 5.66
C PHE A 54 19.62 6.07 4.35
N ILE A 55 19.06 6.54 3.23
CA ILE A 55 19.21 5.88 1.91
C ILE A 55 20.67 5.91 1.46
N SER A 56 21.41 6.96 1.77
CA SER A 56 22.83 7.08 1.42
C SER A 56 23.72 6.13 2.23
N ASN A 57 23.24 5.64 3.37
CA ASN A 57 23.96 4.66 4.19
C ASN A 57 23.62 3.24 3.74
N GLY A 58 24.39 2.69 2.80
CA GLY A 58 24.16 1.36 2.20
C GLY A 58 24.03 0.25 3.25
N VAL A 59 24.94 0.23 4.25
CA VAL A 59 24.94 -0.83 5.26
C VAL A 59 23.65 -0.85 6.10
N SER A 60 23.18 0.32 6.53
CA SER A 60 21.95 0.42 7.31
C SER A 60 20.72 0.03 6.49
N THR A 61 20.69 0.43 5.23
CA THR A 61 19.60 0.11 4.30
C THR A 61 19.56 -1.37 3.97
N GLU A 62 20.70 -1.99 3.69
CA GLU A 62 20.81 -3.42 3.41
C GLU A 62 20.43 -4.28 4.62
N LEU A 63 20.83 -3.87 5.83
CA LEU A 63 20.45 -4.60 7.04
C LEU A 63 18.94 -4.61 7.25
N CYS A 64 18.29 -3.46 7.11
CA CYS A 64 16.83 -3.35 7.23
C CYS A 64 16.11 -4.14 6.13
N PHE A 65 16.61 -4.11 4.91
CA PHE A 65 16.13 -4.93 3.80
C PHE A 65 16.25 -6.42 4.11
N ALA A 66 17.42 -6.87 4.61
CA ALA A 66 17.64 -8.27 4.96
C ALA A 66 16.69 -8.74 6.08
N VAL A 67 16.46 -7.90 7.10
CA VAL A 67 15.50 -8.20 8.17
C VAL A 67 14.09 -8.36 7.60
N PHE A 68 13.65 -7.45 6.72
CA PHE A 68 12.34 -7.57 6.07
C PHE A 68 12.21 -8.85 5.25
N CYS A 69 13.24 -9.17 4.46
CA CYS A 69 13.27 -10.41 3.67
C CYS A 69 13.21 -11.66 4.56
N LEU A 70 13.95 -11.69 5.66
CA LEU A 70 13.93 -12.82 6.60
C LEU A 70 12.55 -13.02 7.22
N ILE A 71 11.89 -11.93 7.65
CA ILE A 71 10.52 -12.00 8.18
C ILE A 71 9.56 -12.53 7.11
N THR A 72 9.64 -12.02 5.89
CA THR A 72 8.80 -12.43 4.77
C THR A 72 9.00 -13.91 4.45
N VAL A 73 10.25 -14.36 4.36
CA VAL A 73 10.60 -15.78 4.10
C VAL A 73 10.08 -16.67 5.22
N ALA A 74 10.22 -16.26 6.49
CA ALA A 74 9.71 -17.03 7.62
C ALA A 74 8.19 -17.20 7.57
N ILE A 75 7.45 -16.15 7.20
CA ILE A 75 5.99 -16.21 7.04
C ILE A 75 5.61 -17.15 5.89
N ILE A 76 6.30 -17.05 4.75
CA ILE A 76 6.04 -17.90 3.58
C ILE A 76 6.39 -19.36 3.90
N TYR A 77 7.49 -19.61 4.60
CA TYR A 77 7.89 -20.96 4.99
C TYR A 77 6.88 -21.64 5.90
N ALA A 78 6.16 -20.88 6.75
CA ALA A 78 5.05 -21.40 7.56
C ALA A 78 3.83 -21.80 6.71
N GLY A 79 3.82 -21.50 5.41
CA GLY A 79 2.79 -21.85 4.44
C GLY A 79 1.62 -20.90 4.41
N VAL A 80 0.68 -21.14 3.48
CA VAL A 80 -0.43 -20.22 3.22
C VAL A 80 -1.39 -20.14 4.39
N ARG A 81 -1.80 -21.28 4.95
CA ARG A 81 -2.79 -21.30 6.06
C ARG A 81 -2.22 -20.85 7.40
N ASN A 82 -1.03 -21.34 7.77
CA ASN A 82 -0.44 -21.09 9.08
C ASN A 82 0.43 -19.83 9.09
N GLY A 83 0.97 -19.42 7.94
CA GLY A 83 1.77 -18.21 7.78
C GLY A 83 0.90 -17.05 7.31
N ILE A 84 0.66 -16.96 6.01
CA ILE A 84 0.03 -15.79 5.38
C ILE A 84 -1.37 -15.52 5.95
N GLU A 85 -2.25 -16.51 5.98
CA GLU A 85 -3.62 -16.33 6.44
C GLU A 85 -3.69 -15.92 7.92
N ARG A 86 -2.85 -16.52 8.76
CA ARG A 86 -2.83 -16.22 10.19
C ARG A 86 -2.31 -14.82 10.48
N VAL A 87 -1.23 -14.41 9.80
CA VAL A 87 -0.67 -13.06 9.93
C VAL A 87 -1.67 -12.04 9.41
N SER A 88 -2.28 -12.27 8.25
CA SER A 88 -3.28 -11.37 7.68
C SER A 88 -4.51 -11.19 8.58
N LYS A 89 -4.99 -12.25 9.23
CA LYS A 89 -6.12 -12.17 10.18
C LYS A 89 -5.86 -11.24 11.36
N VAL A 90 -4.61 -11.06 11.75
CA VAL A 90 -4.22 -10.14 12.83
C VAL A 90 -3.91 -8.75 12.29
N MET A 91 -3.18 -8.68 11.19
CA MET A 91 -2.71 -7.41 10.62
C MET A 91 -3.83 -6.59 10.00
N MET A 92 -4.79 -7.23 9.31
CA MET A 92 -5.89 -6.53 8.64
C MET A 92 -6.79 -5.73 9.61
N PRO A 93 -7.30 -6.29 10.72
CA PRO A 93 -8.05 -5.51 11.69
C PRO A 93 -7.24 -4.36 12.30
N ILE A 94 -5.96 -4.58 12.60
CA ILE A 94 -5.07 -3.54 13.11
C ILE A 94 -4.94 -2.40 12.09
N LEU A 95 -4.75 -2.72 10.81
CA LEU A 95 -4.66 -1.74 9.74
C LEU A 95 -5.95 -0.92 9.62
N ILE A 96 -7.11 -1.57 9.66
CA ILE A 96 -8.41 -0.89 9.59
C ILE A 96 -8.57 0.08 10.78
N VAL A 97 -8.30 -0.38 11.99
CA VAL A 97 -8.40 0.46 13.19
C VAL A 97 -7.46 1.66 13.11
N LEU A 98 -6.21 1.45 12.71
CA LEU A 98 -5.24 2.53 12.52
C LEU A 98 -5.69 3.51 11.43
N SER A 99 -6.20 3.01 10.31
CA SER A 99 -6.71 3.87 9.21
C SER A 99 -7.88 4.74 9.69
N VAL A 100 -8.80 4.18 10.47
CA VAL A 100 -9.92 4.94 11.07
C VAL A 100 -9.40 6.00 12.04
N ILE A 101 -8.46 5.65 12.92
CA ILE A 101 -7.87 6.60 13.87
C ILE A 101 -7.19 7.75 13.12
N ILE A 102 -6.39 7.46 12.10
CA ILE A 102 -5.70 8.46 11.30
C ILE A 102 -6.70 9.33 10.54
N ALA A 103 -7.74 8.74 9.94
CA ALA A 103 -8.78 9.48 9.22
C ALA A 103 -9.52 10.44 10.15
N VAL A 104 -9.96 9.97 11.32
CA VAL A 104 -10.63 10.82 12.32
C VAL A 104 -9.69 11.94 12.80
N TYR A 105 -8.45 11.60 13.11
CA TYR A 105 -7.45 12.58 13.53
C TYR A 105 -7.20 13.65 12.45
N SER A 106 -7.12 13.24 11.17
CA SER A 106 -6.91 14.16 10.05
C SER A 106 -8.09 15.14 9.89
N VAL A 107 -9.32 14.64 10.01
CA VAL A 107 -10.54 15.47 9.86
C VAL A 107 -10.70 16.46 11.01
N THR A 108 -10.20 16.14 12.22
CA THR A 108 -10.30 17.04 13.40
C THR A 108 -9.27 18.18 13.36
N ARG A 109 -8.34 18.21 12.42
CA ARG A 109 -7.35 19.28 12.33
C ARG A 109 -7.93 20.58 11.75
N PRO A 110 -7.49 21.76 12.24
CA PRO A 110 -7.90 23.05 11.68
C PRO A 110 -7.56 23.13 10.19
N GLY A 111 -8.54 23.44 9.35
CA GLY A 111 -8.38 23.51 7.90
C GLY A 111 -8.60 22.19 7.15
N ALA A 112 -8.82 21.06 7.83
CA ALA A 112 -9.07 19.77 7.22
C ALA A 112 -10.32 19.75 6.32
N LEU A 113 -11.36 20.51 6.67
CA LEU A 113 -12.59 20.61 5.89
C LEU A 113 -12.37 21.10 4.45
N ALA A 114 -11.39 21.97 4.23
CA ALA A 114 -11.04 22.43 2.87
C ALA A 114 -10.47 21.28 2.03
N GLY A 115 -9.63 20.43 2.63
CA GLY A 115 -9.07 19.25 1.99
C GLY A 115 -10.12 18.17 1.74
N VAL A 116 -10.98 17.88 2.72
CA VAL A 116 -12.10 16.94 2.56
C VAL A 116 -13.02 17.40 1.43
N LYS A 117 -13.34 18.71 1.38
CA LYS A 117 -14.12 19.28 0.29
C LYS A 117 -13.43 19.12 -1.07
N TYR A 118 -12.12 19.35 -1.12
CA TYR A 118 -11.35 19.17 -2.35
C TYR A 118 -11.35 17.71 -2.83
N PHE A 119 -11.26 16.77 -1.90
CA PHE A 119 -11.25 15.34 -2.22
C PHE A 119 -12.62 14.82 -2.66
N LEU A 120 -13.71 15.23 -1.95
CA LEU A 120 -15.05 14.71 -2.21
C LEU A 120 -15.80 15.46 -3.32
N VAL A 121 -15.44 16.72 -3.59
CA VAL A 121 -16.12 17.52 -4.61
C VAL A 121 -15.33 17.50 -5.90
N PRO A 122 -15.80 16.77 -6.94
CA PRO A 122 -15.10 16.68 -8.20
C PRO A 122 -15.03 18.03 -8.90
N ASN A 123 -13.82 18.43 -9.29
CA ASN A 123 -13.61 19.64 -10.09
C ASN A 123 -13.70 19.32 -11.58
N LEU A 124 -14.88 19.42 -12.14
CA LEU A 124 -15.16 19.12 -13.55
C LEU A 124 -14.42 20.04 -14.53
N LYS A 125 -13.92 21.20 -14.08
CA LYS A 125 -13.14 22.11 -14.93
C LYS A 125 -11.77 21.54 -15.31
N ASN A 126 -11.20 20.72 -14.43
CA ASN A 126 -9.89 20.10 -14.64
C ASN A 126 -10.01 18.64 -15.08
N PHE A 127 -11.21 18.19 -15.42
CA PHE A 127 -11.44 16.83 -15.90
C PHE A 127 -10.73 16.63 -17.24
N SER A 128 -9.85 15.65 -17.30
CA SER A 128 -9.13 15.24 -18.50
C SER A 128 -9.27 13.74 -18.72
N TRP A 129 -9.28 13.32 -19.98
CA TRP A 129 -9.24 11.90 -20.31
C TRP A 129 -8.01 11.20 -19.70
N MET A 130 -6.90 11.93 -19.59
CA MET A 130 -5.70 11.45 -18.91
C MET A 130 -5.94 11.13 -17.43
N SER A 131 -6.82 11.88 -16.74
CA SER A 131 -7.19 11.61 -15.35
C SER A 131 -7.94 10.29 -15.21
N VAL A 132 -8.77 9.93 -16.19
CA VAL A 132 -9.46 8.64 -16.24
C VAL A 132 -8.45 7.50 -16.40
N VAL A 133 -7.51 7.65 -17.33
CA VAL A 133 -6.46 6.64 -17.57
C VAL A 133 -5.59 6.46 -16.33
N ALA A 134 -5.20 7.55 -15.67
CA ALA A 134 -4.42 7.50 -14.43
C ALA A 134 -5.19 6.82 -13.29
N ALA A 135 -6.47 7.12 -13.12
CA ALA A 135 -7.33 6.49 -12.12
C ALA A 135 -7.51 4.97 -12.39
N MET A 136 -7.70 4.60 -13.66
CA MET A 136 -7.74 3.19 -14.04
C MET A 136 -6.41 2.49 -13.73
N GLY A 137 -5.27 3.10 -14.06
CA GLY A 137 -3.95 2.56 -13.76
C GLY A 137 -3.75 2.35 -12.27
N GLN A 138 -4.14 3.32 -11.45
CA GLN A 138 -4.08 3.20 -9.99
C GLN A 138 -4.99 2.08 -9.46
N MET A 139 -6.21 1.93 -9.99
CA MET A 139 -7.13 0.86 -9.61
C MET A 139 -6.55 -0.53 -9.96
N PHE A 140 -5.98 -0.68 -11.15
CA PHE A 140 -5.32 -1.94 -11.56
C PHE A 140 -4.17 -2.30 -10.61
N TYR A 141 -3.40 -1.29 -10.20
CA TYR A 141 -2.29 -1.47 -9.29
C TYR A 141 -2.75 -1.83 -7.86
N SER A 142 -3.73 -1.11 -7.32
CA SER A 142 -4.28 -1.31 -5.97
C SER A 142 -4.92 -2.69 -5.81
N LEU A 143 -5.76 -3.09 -6.76
CA LEU A 143 -6.40 -4.40 -6.77
C LEU A 143 -5.48 -5.54 -7.21
N SER A 144 -4.20 -5.25 -7.51
CA SER A 144 -3.23 -6.24 -7.99
C SER A 144 -3.71 -7.03 -9.23
N ILE A 145 -4.47 -6.37 -10.10
CA ILE A 145 -4.96 -6.96 -11.35
C ILE A 145 -3.76 -7.15 -12.28
N ALA A 146 -3.74 -8.24 -13.01
CA ALA A 146 -2.66 -8.64 -13.93
C ALA A 146 -1.29 -8.97 -13.27
N MET A 147 -1.22 -9.05 -11.93
CA MET A 147 -0.02 -9.46 -11.20
C MET A 147 -0.01 -10.95 -10.83
N GLY A 148 -1.00 -11.74 -11.25
CA GLY A 148 -1.13 -13.15 -10.90
C GLY A 148 -1.52 -13.43 -9.43
N ILE A 149 -1.55 -12.41 -8.57
CA ILE A 149 -1.85 -12.52 -7.14
C ILE A 149 -3.25 -13.07 -6.91
N LEU A 150 -4.25 -12.49 -7.56
CA LEU A 150 -5.65 -12.94 -7.43
C LEU A 150 -5.85 -14.37 -7.92
N ILE A 151 -5.14 -14.78 -8.99
CA ILE A 151 -5.17 -16.16 -9.49
C ILE A 151 -4.56 -17.11 -8.47
N THR A 152 -3.42 -16.73 -7.90
CA THR A 152 -2.74 -17.52 -6.87
C THR A 152 -3.62 -17.70 -5.64
N PHE A 153 -4.17 -16.63 -5.08
CA PHE A 153 -5.09 -16.73 -3.94
C PHE A 153 -6.37 -17.49 -4.29
N GLY A 154 -6.91 -17.29 -5.49
CA GLY A 154 -8.07 -18.03 -5.99
C GLY A 154 -7.83 -19.55 -6.02
N SER A 155 -6.59 -19.98 -6.33
CA SER A 155 -6.24 -21.42 -6.36
C SER A 155 -6.26 -22.08 -4.97
N TYR A 156 -6.10 -21.30 -3.89
CA TYR A 156 -6.17 -21.78 -2.51
C TYR A 156 -7.58 -21.71 -1.90
N MET A 157 -8.52 -21.11 -2.60
CA MET A 157 -9.90 -20.99 -2.10
C MET A 157 -10.59 -22.36 -2.04
N LYS A 158 -11.46 -22.52 -1.05
CA LYS A 158 -12.31 -23.72 -0.97
C LYS A 158 -13.36 -23.70 -2.07
N LYS A 159 -13.70 -24.87 -2.63
CA LYS A 159 -14.73 -24.99 -3.68
C LYS A 159 -16.12 -24.48 -3.26
N THR A 160 -16.37 -24.37 -1.96
CA THR A 160 -17.62 -23.87 -1.37
C THR A 160 -17.68 -22.36 -1.24
N THR A 161 -16.57 -21.65 -1.49
CA THR A 161 -16.50 -20.19 -1.35
C THR A 161 -16.91 -19.53 -2.67
N SER A 162 -17.85 -18.58 -2.60
CA SER A 162 -18.26 -17.78 -3.75
C SER A 162 -17.12 -16.82 -4.14
N ILE A 163 -16.67 -16.92 -5.40
CA ILE A 163 -15.66 -16.02 -5.93
C ILE A 163 -16.23 -14.60 -6.05
N GLU A 164 -17.48 -14.47 -6.47
CA GLU A 164 -18.16 -13.18 -6.65
C GLU A 164 -18.24 -12.41 -5.33
N ASP A 165 -18.70 -13.06 -4.25
CA ASP A 165 -18.77 -12.40 -2.94
C ASP A 165 -17.40 -12.02 -2.40
N SER A 166 -16.39 -12.85 -2.65
CA SER A 166 -15.01 -12.56 -2.25
C SER A 166 -14.45 -11.36 -2.98
N THR A 167 -14.66 -11.28 -4.30
CA THR A 167 -14.21 -10.15 -5.13
C THR A 167 -14.91 -8.87 -4.73
N ARG A 168 -16.24 -8.90 -4.52
CA ARG A 168 -17.00 -7.74 -4.06
C ARG A 168 -16.51 -7.22 -2.70
N ASN A 169 -16.19 -8.10 -1.78
CA ASN A 169 -15.63 -7.71 -0.50
C ASN A 169 -14.26 -7.03 -0.65
N VAL A 170 -13.39 -7.55 -1.52
CA VAL A 170 -12.08 -6.92 -1.80
C VAL A 170 -12.28 -5.51 -2.36
N GLU A 171 -13.17 -5.32 -3.34
CA GLU A 171 -13.46 -4.00 -3.91
C GLU A 171 -13.98 -3.00 -2.87
N ILE A 172 -14.92 -3.45 -2.00
CA ILE A 172 -15.49 -2.59 -0.95
C ILE A 172 -14.40 -2.17 0.04
N PHE A 173 -13.57 -3.11 0.50
CA PHE A 173 -12.50 -2.80 1.45
C PHE A 173 -11.41 -1.93 0.84
N ASP A 174 -10.98 -2.19 -0.38
CA ASP A 174 -9.98 -1.38 -1.09
C ASP A 174 -10.47 0.06 -1.26
N THR A 175 -11.71 0.23 -1.73
CA THR A 175 -12.33 1.55 -1.89
C THR A 175 -12.50 2.28 -0.54
N ALA A 176 -12.93 1.57 0.49
CA ALA A 176 -13.11 2.17 1.83
C ALA A 176 -11.76 2.66 2.40
N ILE A 177 -10.70 1.86 2.28
CA ILE A 177 -9.36 2.25 2.73
C ILE A 177 -8.81 3.40 1.90
N ALA A 178 -9.01 3.39 0.58
CA ALA A 178 -8.58 4.48 -0.31
C ALA A 178 -9.25 5.82 0.05
N ILE A 179 -10.54 5.80 0.41
CA ILE A 179 -11.26 7.00 0.87
C ILE A 179 -10.77 7.47 2.24
N MET A 180 -10.38 6.54 3.13
CA MET A 180 -9.88 6.87 4.48
C MET A 180 -8.44 7.39 4.46
N GLN A 181 -7.68 7.13 3.42
CA GLN A 181 -6.29 7.55 3.33
C GLN A 181 -6.22 9.04 3.00
N PRO A 182 -5.77 9.90 3.94
CA PRO A 182 -5.61 11.32 3.63
C PRO A 182 -4.43 11.47 2.67
N ASP A 183 -4.72 11.83 1.44
CA ASP A 183 -3.69 12.19 0.48
C ASP A 183 -2.88 13.38 0.99
N ASP A 184 -1.58 13.44 0.68
CA ASP A 184 -0.67 14.52 1.03
C ASP A 184 -1.15 15.90 0.54
N HIS A 185 -2.10 15.95 -0.38
CA HIS A 185 -2.77 17.16 -0.82
C HIS A 185 -3.56 17.88 0.31
N LEU A 186 -3.95 17.17 1.38
CA LEU A 186 -4.50 17.79 2.59
C LEU A 186 -3.47 18.59 3.37
N ARG A 187 -2.18 18.32 3.18
CA ARG A 187 -1.08 19.06 3.82
C ARG A 187 -0.66 20.32 3.07
N LEU A 188 -1.04 20.44 1.80
CA LEU A 188 -0.72 21.60 0.96
C LEU A 188 -1.85 22.61 0.98
N SER A 189 -2.30 23.04 2.17
CA SER A 189 -3.05 24.30 2.28
C SER A 189 -2.15 25.44 1.81
N PRO A 190 -2.59 26.28 0.87
CA PRO A 190 -1.79 27.39 0.32
C PRO A 190 -1.27 28.41 1.35
N SER A 191 -1.77 28.36 2.57
CA SER A 191 -1.45 29.28 3.66
C SER A 191 -0.03 29.10 4.25
N ARG A 192 0.76 28.11 3.85
CA ARG A 192 2.15 27.91 4.32
C ARG A 192 3.24 28.32 3.32
N ARG A 193 2.88 28.96 2.20
CA ARG A 193 3.90 29.52 1.27
C ARG A 193 4.27 30.96 1.55
N ILE A 194 3.84 31.54 2.66
CA ILE A 194 4.21 32.90 3.04
C ILE A 194 4.69 32.87 4.49
N ARG A 195 5.95 32.50 4.69
CA ARG A 195 6.89 33.10 5.65
C ARG A 195 8.26 32.49 5.47
#